data_14e8641faf178c45b8797033a5c75f5c
#
_entry.id   14e8641faf178c45b8797033a5c75f5c
#
_cell.length_a   1.000
_cell.length_b   1.000
_cell.length_c   1.000
_cell.angle_alpha   90.00
_cell.angle_beta   90.00
_cell.angle_gamma   90.00
#
_symmetry.space_group_name_H-M   'P 1'
#
loop_
_entity.id
_entity.type
_entity.pdbx_description
1 polymer ?
#
loop_
_entity_poly.entity_id
_entity_poly.type
_entity_poly.pdbx_seq_one_letter_code
_entity_poly.pdbx_strand_id
1 'polypeptide(L)'
;MIDRYTAAIIQFRRIDPEDIPDVDKRRDANLEKMLASFSSLETWDQIDPVKLVVFPENVFRHEFDTKNPNQTQADRVATAVNIPGPETDAIAEKAKQYNTYVSTSIHEKNPDYPEYFLNTAFIMNPKGRIILKYRKINPWIPLELSTSPHDIPGYKDPMFPVVETELGNLACYVCYDQFFPEVARQLAFNGAEVLLKPTIFPPYPQNMMFEPYDWYTVVNKMRSIENMVYGLNANGAKYGNSMIVDYLGRIIAKADKGHAMTIGATIDVQELRDYRKKSKLHNMLQQVRTECYTYLNEPMWPKNKPLLREEDYAEWAPKPKFYKK
;
A
#
# COMPACT_ATOMS: atom_id res chain seq x y z
N MET A 1 -24.02 1.51 -9.37
CA MET A 1 -23.16 1.37 -8.18
C MET A 1 -23.52 0.06 -7.52
N ILE A 2 -22.53 -0.68 -7.04
CA ILE A 2 -22.73 -1.93 -6.30
C ILE A 2 -22.65 -1.58 -4.81
N ASP A 3 -23.79 -1.70 -4.11
CA ASP A 3 -23.86 -1.26 -2.70
C ASP A 3 -23.11 -2.22 -1.76
N ARG A 4 -23.07 -3.51 -2.14
CA ARG A 4 -22.49 -4.58 -1.34
C ARG A 4 -21.77 -5.58 -2.25
N TYR A 5 -20.53 -5.96 -1.86
CA TYR A 5 -19.71 -6.90 -2.64
C TYR A 5 -18.69 -7.61 -1.76
N THR A 6 -18.19 -8.76 -2.24
CA THR A 6 -17.06 -9.45 -1.60
C THR A 6 -15.74 -8.87 -2.07
N ALA A 7 -14.89 -8.50 -1.10
CA ALA A 7 -13.50 -8.13 -1.31
C ALA A 7 -12.57 -9.15 -0.66
N ALA A 8 -11.42 -9.40 -1.28
CA ALA A 8 -10.44 -10.36 -0.80
C ALA A 8 -9.04 -9.76 -0.67
N ILE A 9 -8.24 -10.33 0.19
CA ILE A 9 -6.79 -10.13 0.27
C ILE A 9 -6.12 -11.46 -0.01
N ILE A 10 -5.22 -11.49 -0.98
CA ILE A 10 -4.32 -12.61 -1.19
C ILE A 10 -3.02 -12.32 -0.43
N GLN A 11 -2.85 -12.94 0.73
CA GLN A 11 -1.64 -12.88 1.54
C GLN A 11 -0.55 -13.69 0.84
N PHE A 12 0.12 -13.05 -0.09
CA PHE A 12 1.05 -13.66 -1.03
C PHE A 12 2.43 -13.88 -0.40
N ARG A 13 3.08 -15.02 -0.67
CA ARG A 13 4.45 -15.28 -0.28
C ARG A 13 5.39 -15.06 -1.45
N ARG A 14 6.13 -13.97 -1.40
CA ARG A 14 7.15 -13.64 -2.40
C ARG A 14 8.34 -14.63 -2.33
N ILE A 15 9.04 -14.73 -3.43
CA ILE A 15 10.37 -15.33 -3.54
C ILE A 15 11.37 -14.24 -3.17
N ASP A 16 12.22 -14.52 -2.22
CA ASP A 16 13.20 -13.57 -1.69
C ASP A 16 14.54 -13.66 -2.46
N PRO A 17 15.46 -12.65 -2.35
CA PRO A 17 16.77 -12.65 -3.00
C PRO A 17 17.66 -13.85 -2.66
N GLU A 18 17.49 -14.42 -1.47
CA GLU A 18 18.21 -15.60 -1.02
C GLU A 18 17.81 -16.85 -1.83
N ASP A 19 16.56 -16.92 -2.33
CA ASP A 19 16.07 -18.03 -3.13
C ASP A 19 16.43 -17.87 -4.62
N ILE A 20 16.28 -16.64 -5.16
CA ILE A 20 16.64 -16.29 -6.55
C ILE A 20 17.39 -14.96 -6.52
N PRO A 21 18.75 -14.99 -6.54
CA PRO A 21 19.57 -13.76 -6.50
C PRO A 21 19.41 -12.85 -7.72
N ASP A 22 19.19 -13.43 -8.90
CA ASP A 22 19.00 -12.69 -10.15
C ASP A 22 17.69 -11.89 -10.09
N VAL A 23 17.78 -10.58 -10.30
CA VAL A 23 16.65 -9.65 -10.13
C VAL A 23 15.54 -9.90 -11.13
N ASP A 24 15.88 -10.09 -12.40
CA ASP A 24 14.90 -10.28 -13.47
C ASP A 24 14.21 -11.64 -13.35
N LYS A 25 14.97 -12.69 -13.12
CA LYS A 25 14.39 -14.03 -12.88
C LYS A 25 13.51 -14.06 -11.65
N ARG A 26 13.89 -13.35 -10.59
CA ARG A 26 13.08 -13.25 -9.37
C ARG A 26 11.80 -12.46 -9.60
N ARG A 27 11.85 -11.35 -10.36
CA ARG A 27 10.67 -10.61 -10.80
C ARG A 27 9.71 -11.52 -11.55
N ASP A 28 10.21 -12.21 -12.57
CA ASP A 28 9.39 -13.05 -13.45
C ASP A 28 8.77 -14.23 -12.66
N ALA A 29 9.54 -14.88 -11.81
CA ALA A 29 9.04 -15.96 -10.94
C ALA A 29 7.99 -15.46 -9.92
N ASN A 30 8.16 -14.26 -9.37
CA ASN A 30 7.17 -13.66 -8.49
C ASN A 30 5.89 -13.24 -9.24
N LEU A 31 6.02 -12.73 -10.46
CA LEU A 31 4.89 -12.43 -11.33
C LEU A 31 4.09 -13.71 -11.63
N GLU A 32 4.76 -14.77 -12.10
CA GLU A 32 4.12 -16.07 -12.38
C GLU A 32 3.36 -16.59 -11.16
N LYS A 33 4.02 -16.58 -10.01
CA LYS A 33 3.43 -17.01 -8.74
C LYS A 33 2.23 -16.15 -8.30
N MET A 34 2.31 -14.81 -8.50
CA MET A 34 1.19 -13.91 -8.26
C MET A 34 0.01 -14.25 -9.16
N LEU A 35 0.25 -14.43 -10.47
CA LEU A 35 -0.80 -14.78 -11.43
C LEU A 35 -1.45 -16.12 -11.11
N ALA A 36 -0.67 -17.11 -10.69
CA ALA A 36 -1.18 -18.42 -10.27
C ALA A 36 -2.07 -18.32 -9.02
N SER A 37 -1.76 -17.40 -8.11
CA SER A 37 -2.52 -17.26 -6.86
C SER A 37 -3.97 -16.75 -7.03
N PHE A 38 -4.31 -16.21 -8.19
CA PHE A 38 -5.68 -15.83 -8.52
C PHE A 38 -6.65 -17.02 -8.50
N SER A 39 -6.18 -18.25 -8.74
CA SER A 39 -7.02 -19.45 -8.64
C SER A 39 -7.66 -19.64 -7.26
N SER A 40 -7.07 -19.06 -6.21
CA SER A 40 -7.67 -19.06 -4.87
C SER A 40 -9.01 -18.32 -4.78
N LEU A 41 -9.32 -17.45 -5.74
CA LEU A 41 -10.60 -16.75 -5.83
C LEU A 41 -11.74 -17.66 -6.29
N GLU A 42 -11.45 -18.77 -7.01
CA GLU A 42 -12.44 -19.69 -7.52
C GLU A 42 -13.25 -20.37 -6.41
N THR A 43 -12.65 -20.52 -5.23
CA THR A 43 -13.36 -21.05 -4.06
C THR A 43 -14.45 -20.05 -3.59
N TRP A 44 -14.22 -18.76 -3.75
CA TRP A 44 -15.16 -17.71 -3.37
C TRP A 44 -16.27 -17.56 -4.40
N ASP A 45 -15.99 -17.77 -5.68
CA ASP A 45 -16.97 -17.65 -6.78
C ASP A 45 -18.18 -18.55 -6.59
N GLN A 46 -18.03 -19.65 -5.84
CA GLN A 46 -19.12 -20.56 -5.50
C GLN A 46 -20.09 -19.98 -4.46
N ILE A 47 -19.66 -18.95 -3.72
CA ILE A 47 -20.43 -18.30 -2.64
C ILE A 47 -20.85 -16.91 -3.08
N ASP A 48 -19.88 -16.05 -3.41
CA ASP A 48 -20.08 -14.68 -3.87
C ASP A 48 -18.82 -14.21 -4.61
N PRO A 49 -18.92 -13.90 -5.91
CA PRO A 49 -17.75 -13.52 -6.71
C PRO A 49 -16.98 -12.34 -6.15
N VAL A 50 -15.66 -12.49 -6.04
CA VAL A 50 -14.78 -11.44 -5.52
C VAL A 50 -14.68 -10.29 -6.52
N LYS A 51 -15.12 -9.11 -6.12
CA LYS A 51 -15.10 -7.89 -6.96
C LYS A 51 -13.86 -7.03 -6.78
N LEU A 52 -13.12 -7.22 -5.70
CA LEU A 52 -11.91 -6.47 -5.39
C LEU A 52 -10.89 -7.38 -4.71
N VAL A 53 -9.69 -7.44 -5.24
CA VAL A 53 -8.58 -8.19 -4.65
C VAL A 53 -7.38 -7.28 -4.39
N VAL A 54 -6.76 -7.43 -3.22
CA VAL A 54 -5.57 -6.67 -2.81
C VAL A 54 -4.41 -7.62 -2.53
N PHE A 55 -3.28 -7.33 -3.12
CA PHE A 55 -2.00 -8.02 -2.88
C PHE A 55 -1.08 -7.17 -2.00
N PRO A 56 -0.06 -7.78 -1.39
CA PRO A 56 0.94 -7.06 -0.61
C PRO A 56 1.76 -6.07 -1.42
N GLU A 57 2.58 -5.31 -0.71
CA GLU A 57 3.56 -4.37 -1.26
C GLU A 57 4.68 -5.10 -2.01
N ASN A 58 5.17 -4.47 -3.08
CA ASN A 58 6.34 -4.90 -3.84
C ASN A 58 6.32 -6.40 -4.15
N VAL A 59 5.22 -6.85 -4.79
CA VAL A 59 4.96 -8.27 -5.06
C VAL A 59 6.05 -8.92 -5.90
N PHE A 60 6.75 -8.16 -6.74
CA PHE A 60 7.81 -8.69 -7.61
C PHE A 60 9.14 -8.89 -6.89
N ARG A 61 9.37 -8.21 -5.77
CA ARG A 61 10.62 -8.28 -5.02
C ARG A 61 11.85 -8.10 -5.92
N HIS A 62 11.77 -7.18 -6.85
CA HIS A 62 12.80 -6.96 -7.88
C HIS A 62 13.84 -5.89 -7.48
N GLU A 63 13.83 -5.45 -6.23
CA GLU A 63 14.91 -4.63 -5.71
C GLU A 63 16.17 -5.47 -5.46
N PHE A 64 17.30 -4.80 -5.55
CA PHE A 64 18.56 -5.35 -5.13
C PHE A 64 18.61 -5.57 -3.59
N ASP A 65 19.60 -6.36 -3.15
CA ASP A 65 19.86 -6.50 -1.73
C ASP A 65 20.20 -5.14 -1.11
N THR A 66 19.36 -4.70 -0.17
CA THR A 66 19.58 -3.44 0.58
C THR A 66 20.89 -3.44 1.38
N LYS A 67 21.49 -4.60 1.56
CA LYS A 67 22.79 -4.78 2.24
C LYS A 67 23.98 -4.46 1.32
N ASN A 68 23.77 -4.31 0.00
CA ASN A 68 24.86 -3.96 -0.90
C ASN A 68 25.15 -2.45 -0.85
N PRO A 69 26.24 -2.01 -0.19
CA PRO A 69 26.54 -0.58 -0.03
C PRO A 69 26.97 0.12 -1.32
N ASN A 70 27.14 -0.62 -2.40
CA ASN A 70 27.64 -0.09 -3.69
C ASN A 70 26.53 0.19 -4.69
N GLN A 71 25.25 -0.07 -4.34
CA GLN A 71 24.15 0.25 -5.24
C GLN A 71 23.94 1.75 -5.41
N THR A 72 23.81 2.15 -6.66
CA THR A 72 23.46 3.53 -7.03
C THR A 72 21.95 3.68 -7.21
N GLN A 73 21.49 4.92 -7.27
CA GLN A 73 20.10 5.23 -7.66
C GLN A 73 19.81 4.70 -9.08
N ALA A 74 20.76 4.83 -10.01
CA ALA A 74 20.61 4.34 -11.37
C ALA A 74 20.39 2.81 -11.43
N ASP A 75 21.10 2.04 -10.61
CA ASP A 75 20.90 0.59 -10.52
C ASP A 75 19.46 0.25 -10.08
N ARG A 76 18.90 1.02 -9.17
CA ARG A 76 17.52 0.82 -8.68
C ARG A 76 16.48 1.19 -9.72
N VAL A 77 16.67 2.31 -10.41
CA VAL A 77 15.81 2.70 -11.54
C VAL A 77 15.86 1.63 -12.64
N ALA A 78 17.04 1.04 -12.89
CA ALA A 78 17.18 -0.03 -13.88
C ALA A 78 16.36 -1.28 -13.56
N THR A 79 16.16 -1.61 -12.26
CA THR A 79 15.35 -2.76 -11.85
C THR A 79 13.86 -2.46 -11.76
N ALA A 80 13.46 -1.19 -11.72
CA ALA A 80 12.06 -0.80 -11.67
C ALA A 80 11.35 -1.03 -13.03
N VAL A 81 10.04 -1.20 -12.99
CA VAL A 81 9.21 -1.49 -14.16
C VAL A 81 8.34 -0.29 -14.55
N ASN A 82 7.91 -0.24 -15.79
CA ASN A 82 6.94 0.77 -16.23
C ASN A 82 5.53 0.43 -15.73
N ILE A 83 4.74 1.45 -15.44
CA ILE A 83 3.31 1.34 -15.12
C ILE A 83 2.52 2.31 -16.02
N PRO A 84 1.80 1.83 -17.07
CA PRO A 84 1.65 0.44 -17.51
C PRO A 84 2.91 -0.15 -18.16
N GLY A 85 2.98 -1.47 -18.19
CA GLY A 85 4.08 -2.23 -18.80
C GLY A 85 3.76 -3.73 -18.83
N PRO A 86 4.66 -4.57 -19.38
CA PRO A 86 4.39 -5.99 -19.57
C PRO A 86 3.92 -6.73 -18.32
N GLU A 87 4.47 -6.41 -17.17
CA GLU A 87 4.09 -7.02 -15.89
C GLU A 87 2.66 -6.64 -15.49
N THR A 88 2.29 -5.38 -15.68
CA THR A 88 0.91 -4.92 -15.41
C THR A 88 -0.07 -5.43 -16.46
N ASP A 89 0.35 -5.65 -17.70
CA ASP A 89 -0.48 -6.23 -18.75
C ASP A 89 -0.83 -7.69 -18.42
N ALA A 90 0.13 -8.45 -17.88
CA ALA A 90 -0.13 -9.81 -17.41
C ALA A 90 -1.15 -9.84 -16.24
N ILE A 91 -1.08 -8.87 -15.32
CA ILE A 91 -2.07 -8.70 -14.26
C ILE A 91 -3.43 -8.29 -14.85
N ALA A 92 -3.44 -7.49 -15.92
CA ALA A 92 -4.67 -7.06 -16.58
C ALA A 92 -5.46 -8.24 -17.16
N GLU A 93 -4.79 -9.26 -17.70
CA GLU A 93 -5.47 -10.46 -18.17
C GLU A 93 -6.16 -11.21 -17.01
N LYS A 94 -5.56 -11.24 -15.82
CA LYS A 94 -6.20 -11.83 -14.63
C LYS A 94 -7.38 -10.99 -14.14
N ALA A 95 -7.25 -9.67 -14.12
CA ALA A 95 -8.36 -8.77 -13.77
C ALA A 95 -9.58 -8.99 -14.68
N LYS A 96 -9.35 -9.15 -15.99
CA LYS A 96 -10.40 -9.48 -16.97
C LYS A 96 -10.97 -10.89 -16.76
N GLN A 97 -10.09 -11.90 -16.61
CA GLN A 97 -10.48 -13.30 -16.42
C GLN A 97 -11.42 -13.48 -15.21
N TYR A 98 -11.08 -12.87 -14.09
CA TYR A 98 -11.84 -12.98 -12.83
C TYR A 98 -12.88 -11.87 -12.65
N ASN A 99 -13.03 -10.98 -13.61
CA ASN A 99 -13.94 -9.81 -13.55
C ASN A 99 -13.86 -9.07 -12.20
N THR A 100 -12.62 -8.77 -11.76
CA THR A 100 -12.29 -8.21 -10.44
C THR A 100 -11.38 -6.99 -10.56
N TYR A 101 -11.52 -6.05 -9.63
CA TYR A 101 -10.55 -5.00 -9.42
C TYR A 101 -9.31 -5.57 -8.73
N VAL A 102 -8.12 -5.11 -9.12
CA VAL A 102 -6.84 -5.57 -8.55
C VAL A 102 -6.06 -4.39 -8.02
N SER A 103 -5.53 -4.51 -6.82
CA SER A 103 -4.60 -3.55 -6.24
C SER A 103 -3.37 -4.24 -5.65
N THR A 104 -2.21 -3.65 -5.90
CA THR A 104 -0.91 -4.03 -5.32
C THR A 104 0.04 -2.85 -5.39
N SER A 105 1.28 -2.99 -4.90
CA SER A 105 2.34 -2.03 -5.21
C SER A 105 3.57 -2.70 -5.82
N ILE A 106 4.25 -1.95 -6.67
CA ILE A 106 5.49 -2.35 -7.34
C ILE A 106 6.43 -1.13 -7.45
N HIS A 107 7.71 -1.38 -7.68
CA HIS A 107 8.64 -0.30 -7.96
C HIS A 107 8.49 0.19 -9.41
N GLU A 108 8.11 1.46 -9.55
CA GLU A 108 7.86 2.14 -10.82
C GLU A 108 9.09 2.95 -11.25
N LYS A 109 9.51 2.79 -12.51
CA LYS A 109 10.25 3.81 -13.25
C LYS A 109 9.25 4.60 -14.10
N ASN A 110 9.38 5.93 -14.07
CA ASN A 110 8.46 6.81 -14.78
C ASN A 110 9.24 7.67 -15.77
N PRO A 111 8.86 7.70 -17.06
CA PRO A 111 9.52 8.52 -18.07
C PRO A 111 9.53 10.02 -17.75
N ASP A 112 8.53 10.52 -17.03
CA ASP A 112 8.47 11.92 -16.61
C ASP A 112 9.46 12.25 -15.49
N TYR A 113 9.95 11.22 -14.77
CA TYR A 113 10.88 11.33 -13.65
C TYR A 113 11.98 10.26 -13.74
N PRO A 114 12.80 10.26 -14.80
CA PRO A 114 13.67 9.13 -15.17
C PRO A 114 14.81 8.85 -14.18
N GLU A 115 15.16 9.81 -13.34
CA GLU A 115 16.21 9.66 -12.32
C GLU A 115 15.72 9.07 -11.01
N TYR A 116 14.39 8.90 -10.87
CA TYR A 116 13.76 8.46 -9.64
C TYR A 116 13.08 7.12 -9.83
N PHE A 117 13.08 6.31 -8.77
CA PHE A 117 12.24 5.14 -8.70
C PHE A 117 11.25 5.29 -7.56
N LEU A 118 10.02 4.86 -7.79
CA LEU A 118 8.89 5.11 -6.92
C LEU A 118 8.30 3.80 -6.44
N ASN A 119 7.82 3.75 -5.19
CA ASN A 119 6.99 2.65 -4.72
C ASN A 119 5.54 3.01 -5.02
N THR A 120 4.98 2.40 -6.06
CA THR A 120 3.68 2.79 -6.61
C THR A 120 2.63 1.73 -6.38
N ALA A 121 1.59 2.07 -5.61
CA ALA A 121 0.36 1.31 -5.58
C ALA A 121 -0.55 1.74 -6.73
N PHE A 122 -1.26 0.78 -7.31
CA PHE A 122 -2.22 1.07 -8.36
C PHE A 122 -3.54 0.32 -8.13
N ILE A 123 -4.58 0.82 -8.76
CA ILE A 123 -5.87 0.14 -8.90
C ILE A 123 -6.10 -0.12 -10.37
N MET A 124 -6.36 -1.37 -10.70
CA MET A 124 -6.72 -1.84 -12.01
C MET A 124 -8.19 -2.27 -12.00
N ASN A 125 -8.96 -1.86 -13.00
CA ASN A 125 -10.36 -2.26 -13.12
C ASN A 125 -10.53 -3.61 -13.85
N PRO A 126 -11.74 -4.21 -13.85
CA PRO A 126 -12.00 -5.49 -14.52
C PRO A 126 -11.81 -5.48 -16.05
N LYS A 127 -11.64 -4.30 -16.65
CA LYS A 127 -11.28 -4.17 -18.08
C LYS A 127 -9.76 -4.16 -18.31
N GLY A 128 -8.96 -4.39 -17.26
CA GLY A 128 -7.49 -4.38 -17.31
C GLY A 128 -6.88 -2.99 -17.43
N ARG A 129 -7.62 -1.92 -17.13
CA ARG A 129 -7.09 -0.55 -17.15
C ARG A 129 -6.68 -0.10 -15.77
N ILE A 130 -5.49 0.46 -15.64
CA ILE A 130 -5.05 1.16 -14.43
C ILE A 130 -5.85 2.47 -14.33
N ILE A 131 -6.59 2.63 -13.25
CA ILE A 131 -7.49 3.77 -13.03
C ILE A 131 -7.02 4.69 -11.91
N LEU A 132 -6.04 4.26 -11.10
CA LEU A 132 -5.40 5.06 -10.08
C LEU A 132 -3.95 4.61 -9.89
N LYS A 133 -3.04 5.57 -9.71
CA LYS A 133 -1.68 5.35 -9.21
C LYS A 133 -1.45 6.25 -8.00
N TYR A 134 -1.00 5.66 -6.89
CA TYR A 134 -0.55 6.35 -5.69
C TYR A 134 0.93 6.05 -5.47
N ARG A 135 1.78 7.05 -5.33
CA ARG A 135 3.19 6.89 -5.01
C ARG A 135 3.41 7.14 -3.53
N LYS A 136 4.10 6.23 -2.89
CA LYS A 136 4.35 6.24 -1.45
C LYS A 136 4.95 7.57 -1.01
N ILE A 137 4.25 8.29 -0.15
CA ILE A 137 4.65 9.61 0.35
C ILE A 137 5.75 9.48 1.39
N ASN A 138 5.65 8.47 2.24
CA ASN A 138 6.60 8.25 3.34
C ASN A 138 7.35 6.93 3.14
N PRO A 139 8.44 6.91 2.37
CA PRO A 139 9.33 5.74 2.30
C PRO A 139 9.90 5.41 3.68
N TRP A 140 10.12 4.11 3.97
CA TRP A 140 10.71 3.69 5.23
C TRP A 140 12.23 3.79 5.19
N ILE A 141 12.73 5.01 5.28
CA ILE A 141 14.15 5.33 5.27
C ILE A 141 14.77 4.88 6.60
N PRO A 142 15.97 4.28 6.60
CA PRO A 142 16.87 4.09 5.46
C PRO A 142 16.74 2.73 4.75
N LEU A 143 15.81 1.89 5.15
CA LEU A 143 15.69 0.52 4.63
C LEU A 143 14.96 0.47 3.27
N GLU A 144 14.07 1.41 3.03
CA GLU A 144 13.43 1.60 1.74
C GLU A 144 14.05 2.81 1.03
N LEU A 145 14.32 2.64 -0.24
CA LEU A 145 15.12 3.58 -1.02
C LEU A 145 14.33 4.17 -2.20
N SER A 146 13.02 3.92 -2.25
CA SER A 146 12.13 4.62 -3.18
C SER A 146 12.07 6.11 -2.84
N THR A 147 11.93 6.94 -3.85
CA THR A 147 11.84 8.38 -3.68
C THR A 147 10.40 8.79 -3.33
N SER A 148 10.26 9.67 -2.35
CA SER A 148 8.97 10.32 -2.11
C SER A 148 8.63 11.24 -3.29
N PRO A 149 7.39 11.25 -3.79
CA PRO A 149 6.98 12.21 -4.80
C PRO A 149 7.13 13.68 -4.33
N HIS A 150 7.08 13.92 -3.02
CA HIS A 150 7.36 15.23 -2.42
C HIS A 150 8.78 15.73 -2.73
N ASP A 151 9.74 14.81 -2.88
CA ASP A 151 11.16 15.15 -3.06
C ASP A 151 11.55 15.23 -4.55
N ILE A 152 10.60 15.06 -5.47
CA ILE A 152 10.81 15.16 -6.91
C ILE A 152 10.49 16.59 -7.37
N PRO A 153 11.50 17.34 -7.88
CA PRO A 153 11.26 18.68 -8.42
C PRO A 153 10.25 18.65 -9.57
N GLY A 154 9.23 19.49 -9.46
CA GLY A 154 8.21 19.61 -10.50
C GLY A 154 7.26 18.41 -10.63
N TYR A 155 7.14 17.59 -9.61
CA TYR A 155 6.14 16.51 -9.57
C TYR A 155 4.73 17.06 -9.82
N LYS A 156 3.96 16.43 -10.73
CA LYS A 156 2.68 16.96 -11.21
C LYS A 156 1.47 16.09 -10.89
N ASP A 157 1.70 14.79 -10.63
CA ASP A 157 0.58 13.88 -10.37
C ASP A 157 -0.06 14.16 -8.99
N PRO A 158 -1.34 13.83 -8.79
CA PRO A 158 -1.98 13.98 -7.50
C PRO A 158 -1.27 13.17 -6.41
N MET A 159 -0.94 13.82 -5.28
CA MET A 159 -0.32 13.15 -4.12
C MET A 159 -1.28 12.16 -3.45
N PHE A 160 -2.56 12.48 -3.37
CA PHE A 160 -3.59 11.71 -2.68
C PHE A 160 -4.79 11.44 -3.59
N PRO A 161 -4.62 10.63 -4.65
CA PRO A 161 -5.69 10.35 -5.59
C PRO A 161 -6.77 9.46 -4.99
N VAL A 162 -8.02 9.75 -5.35
CA VAL A 162 -9.19 8.91 -5.08
C VAL A 162 -9.90 8.70 -6.40
N VAL A 163 -10.36 7.49 -6.66
CA VAL A 163 -11.10 7.15 -7.88
C VAL A 163 -12.51 6.68 -7.54
N GLU A 164 -13.48 7.29 -8.20
CA GLU A 164 -14.87 6.84 -8.17
C GLU A 164 -15.04 5.59 -9.03
N THR A 165 -15.67 4.56 -8.45
CA THR A 165 -15.94 3.28 -9.12
C THR A 165 -17.36 2.80 -8.81
N GLU A 166 -17.77 1.73 -9.47
CA GLU A 166 -19.02 1.05 -9.11
C GLU A 166 -18.99 0.42 -7.71
N LEU A 167 -17.80 0.17 -7.15
CA LEU A 167 -17.58 -0.36 -5.80
C LEU A 167 -17.51 0.72 -4.71
N GLY A 168 -17.70 1.99 -5.06
CA GLY A 168 -17.49 3.15 -4.22
C GLY A 168 -16.19 3.88 -4.56
N ASN A 169 -15.80 4.82 -3.71
CA ASN A 169 -14.61 5.64 -3.87
C ASN A 169 -13.40 4.91 -3.27
N LEU A 170 -12.51 4.45 -4.15
CA LEU A 170 -11.32 3.69 -3.78
C LEU A 170 -10.07 4.57 -3.75
N ALA A 171 -9.18 4.31 -2.80
CA ALA A 171 -7.87 4.95 -2.74
C ALA A 171 -6.81 3.96 -2.23
N CYS A 172 -5.54 4.26 -2.51
CA CYS A 172 -4.40 3.48 -2.03
C CYS A 172 -3.50 4.32 -1.13
N TYR A 173 -2.82 3.67 -0.19
CA TYR A 173 -1.61 4.14 0.47
C TYR A 173 -0.72 2.92 0.78
N VAL A 174 0.58 3.13 1.06
CA VAL A 174 1.53 2.02 1.06
C VAL A 174 2.27 1.91 2.40
N CYS A 175 2.13 0.76 3.05
CA CYS A 175 2.99 0.27 4.14
C CYS A 175 3.27 1.32 5.24
N TYR A 176 4.47 1.93 5.23
CA TYR A 176 4.93 2.88 6.25
C TYR A 176 4.07 4.15 6.34
N ASP A 177 3.38 4.53 5.27
CA ASP A 177 2.37 5.60 5.28
C ASP A 177 1.32 5.41 6.40
N GLN A 178 1.09 4.16 6.84
CA GLN A 178 0.12 3.85 7.91
C GLN A 178 0.42 4.56 9.23
N PHE A 179 1.69 4.90 9.50
CA PHE A 179 2.09 5.55 10.74
C PHE A 179 1.81 7.07 10.75
N PHE A 180 1.48 7.62 9.60
CA PHE A 180 1.17 9.03 9.42
C PHE A 180 -0.35 9.19 9.23
N PRO A 181 -1.09 9.60 10.30
CA PRO A 181 -2.54 9.73 10.22
C PRO A 181 -2.98 10.69 9.11
N GLU A 182 -2.14 11.65 8.74
CA GLU A 182 -2.39 12.63 7.69
C GLU A 182 -2.64 11.99 6.33
N VAL A 183 -1.96 10.87 6.02
CA VAL A 183 -2.13 10.18 4.72
C VAL A 183 -3.54 9.63 4.57
N ALA A 184 -3.98 8.79 5.53
CA ALA A 184 -5.33 8.22 5.48
C ALA A 184 -6.41 9.31 5.63
N ARG A 185 -6.15 10.33 6.46
CA ARG A 185 -7.05 11.47 6.65
C ARG A 185 -7.24 12.25 5.37
N GLN A 186 -6.15 12.56 4.65
CA GLN A 186 -6.24 13.29 3.40
C GLN A 186 -7.02 12.51 2.33
N LEU A 187 -6.77 11.19 2.22
CA LEU A 187 -7.53 10.34 1.30
C LEU A 187 -9.02 10.31 1.66
N ALA A 188 -9.36 10.22 2.94
CA ALA A 188 -10.75 10.25 3.40
C ALA A 188 -11.43 11.60 3.11
N PHE A 189 -10.73 12.73 3.29
CA PHE A 189 -11.24 14.05 2.94
C PHE A 189 -11.38 14.24 1.42
N ASN A 190 -10.55 13.57 0.62
CA ASN A 190 -10.70 13.52 -0.83
C ASN A 190 -11.86 12.59 -1.27
N GLY A 191 -12.58 12.00 -0.30
CA GLY A 191 -13.79 11.22 -0.54
C GLY A 191 -13.63 9.71 -0.51
N ALA A 192 -12.47 9.17 -0.14
CA ALA A 192 -12.28 7.72 -0.07
C ALA A 192 -13.27 7.04 0.89
N GLU A 193 -13.78 5.89 0.49
CA GLU A 193 -14.67 5.02 1.26
C GLU A 193 -13.98 3.71 1.60
N VAL A 194 -13.12 3.24 0.70
CA VAL A 194 -12.34 2.01 0.87
C VAL A 194 -10.87 2.31 0.61
N LEU A 195 -10.03 2.06 1.62
CA LEU A 195 -8.59 2.25 1.55
C LEU A 195 -7.90 0.89 1.31
N LEU A 196 -7.12 0.80 0.24
CA LEU A 196 -6.37 -0.37 -0.15
C LEU A 196 -4.91 -0.17 0.25
N LYS A 197 -4.39 -1.05 1.12
CA LYS A 197 -3.04 -0.90 1.63
C LYS A 197 -2.17 -2.11 1.35
N PRO A 198 -1.46 -2.13 0.22
CA PRO A 198 -0.30 -3.00 0.05
C PRO A 198 0.76 -2.73 1.11
N THR A 199 1.28 -3.78 1.75
CA THR A 199 2.22 -3.62 2.85
C THR A 199 3.21 -4.79 2.91
N ILE A 200 4.42 -4.50 3.41
CA ILE A 200 5.38 -5.45 3.94
C ILE A 200 5.81 -4.95 5.30
N PHE A 201 5.12 -5.44 6.32
CA PHE A 201 5.39 -5.06 7.69
C PHE A 201 6.05 -6.23 8.43
N PRO A 202 7.40 -6.22 8.55
CA PRO A 202 8.11 -7.26 9.26
C PRO A 202 7.82 -7.18 10.78
N PRO A 203 7.84 -8.31 11.49
CA PRO A 203 7.94 -8.27 12.93
C PRO A 203 9.31 -7.66 13.28
N TYR A 204 9.28 -6.60 14.08
CA TYR A 204 10.54 -6.00 14.53
C TYR A 204 11.34 -6.99 15.37
N PRO A 205 12.68 -7.01 15.26
CA PRO A 205 13.51 -7.74 16.20
C PRO A 205 13.26 -7.26 17.63
N GLN A 206 13.29 -8.18 18.59
CA GLN A 206 12.98 -7.93 20.00
C GLN A 206 13.84 -6.86 20.68
N ASN A 207 14.94 -6.45 20.06
CA ASN A 207 15.86 -5.43 20.56
C ASN A 207 15.64 -4.03 19.95
N MET A 208 14.68 -3.86 19.07
CA MET A 208 14.23 -2.53 18.69
C MET A 208 13.21 -2.01 19.73
N MET A 209 13.30 -0.75 20.08
CA MET A 209 12.59 -0.05 21.16
C MET A 209 11.05 -0.09 21.03
N PHE A 210 10.51 -0.88 20.12
CA PHE A 210 9.09 -0.99 19.78
C PHE A 210 8.59 -2.44 19.97
N GLU A 211 8.91 -3.02 21.10
CA GLU A 211 8.38 -4.30 21.55
C GLU A 211 6.92 -4.18 21.97
N PRO A 212 6.27 -5.27 22.03
CA PRO A 212 5.83 -6.29 21.05
C PRO A 212 4.33 -6.18 20.83
N TYR A 213 3.84 -4.97 20.84
CA TYR A 213 2.42 -4.73 20.70
C TYR A 213 2.06 -4.87 19.23
N ASP A 214 0.90 -5.37 18.98
CA ASP A 214 0.32 -5.56 17.66
C ASP A 214 0.05 -4.21 16.99
N TRP A 215 1.12 -3.43 16.81
CA TRP A 215 1.10 -2.10 16.18
C TRP A 215 0.39 -2.14 14.84
N TYR A 216 0.61 -3.22 14.09
CA TYR A 216 -0.02 -3.38 12.79
C TYR A 216 -1.55 -3.41 12.95
N THR A 217 -2.07 -4.22 13.87
CA THR A 217 -3.51 -4.27 14.12
C THR A 217 -4.05 -2.95 14.68
N VAL A 218 -3.37 -2.36 15.68
CA VAL A 218 -3.81 -1.11 16.31
C VAL A 218 -3.90 0.02 15.30
N VAL A 219 -2.84 0.22 14.50
CA VAL A 219 -2.79 1.29 13.51
C VAL A 219 -3.87 1.11 12.45
N ASN A 220 -4.04 -0.10 11.90
CA ASN A 220 -5.05 -0.35 10.88
C ASN A 220 -6.48 -0.11 11.37
N LYS A 221 -6.78 -0.53 12.61
CA LYS A 221 -8.07 -0.22 13.23
C LYS A 221 -8.28 1.28 13.38
N MET A 222 -7.27 2.01 13.86
CA MET A 222 -7.36 3.47 14.02
C MET A 222 -7.57 4.19 12.70
N ARG A 223 -6.81 3.81 11.63
CA ARG A 223 -7.00 4.41 10.30
C ARG A 223 -8.43 4.21 9.77
N SER A 224 -9.07 3.08 10.08
CA SER A 224 -10.46 2.84 9.71
C SER A 224 -11.43 3.66 10.55
N ILE A 225 -11.29 3.66 11.88
CA ILE A 225 -12.20 4.35 12.80
C ILE A 225 -12.16 5.86 12.59
N GLU A 226 -10.97 6.46 12.69
CA GLU A 226 -10.80 7.92 12.67
C GLU A 226 -11.16 8.57 11.34
N ASN A 227 -11.19 7.76 10.25
CA ASN A 227 -11.52 8.19 8.91
C ASN A 227 -12.85 7.64 8.41
N MET A 228 -13.51 6.81 9.22
CA MET A 228 -14.81 6.19 8.88
C MET A 228 -14.77 5.51 7.50
N VAL A 229 -13.77 4.64 7.28
CA VAL A 229 -13.51 3.94 6.00
C VAL A 229 -13.32 2.45 6.22
N TYR A 230 -13.56 1.65 5.18
CA TYR A 230 -13.05 0.28 5.15
C TYR A 230 -11.55 0.29 4.86
N GLY A 231 -10.80 -0.60 5.51
CA GLY A 231 -9.36 -0.80 5.25
C GLY A 231 -9.07 -2.25 4.83
N LEU A 232 -8.53 -2.43 3.62
CA LEU A 232 -8.01 -3.70 3.14
C LEU A 232 -6.48 -3.69 3.25
N ASN A 233 -5.96 -4.35 4.28
CA ASN A 233 -4.58 -4.25 4.69
C ASN A 233 -3.84 -5.55 4.33
N ALA A 234 -3.27 -5.60 3.13
CA ALA A 234 -2.58 -6.77 2.58
C ALA A 234 -1.11 -6.78 3.00
N ASN A 235 -0.70 -7.75 3.83
CA ASN A 235 0.68 -7.94 4.24
C ASN A 235 1.30 -9.18 3.56
N GLY A 236 2.63 -9.18 3.38
CA GLY A 236 3.33 -10.34 2.85
C GLY A 236 3.22 -11.56 3.77
N ALA A 237 3.04 -12.76 3.19
CA ALA A 237 2.80 -13.99 3.96
C ALA A 237 3.90 -14.34 4.96
N LYS A 238 5.16 -13.97 4.67
CA LYS A 238 6.28 -14.16 5.61
C LYS A 238 6.01 -13.53 6.98
N TYR A 239 5.27 -12.43 6.99
CA TYR A 239 4.94 -11.66 8.19
C TYR A 239 3.48 -11.82 8.61
N GLY A 240 2.59 -12.04 7.66
CA GLY A 240 1.18 -12.36 7.90
C GLY A 240 0.35 -11.22 8.47
N ASN A 241 -0.72 -11.60 9.15
CA ASN A 241 -1.69 -10.66 9.74
C ASN A 241 -2.39 -9.73 8.75
N SER A 242 -2.51 -10.10 7.47
CA SER A 242 -3.40 -9.36 6.57
C SER A 242 -4.80 -9.27 7.17
N MET A 243 -5.46 -8.12 7.02
CA MET A 243 -6.78 -7.95 7.63
C MET A 243 -7.66 -7.00 6.85
N ILE A 244 -8.96 -7.27 6.89
CA ILE A 244 -10.01 -6.36 6.45
C ILE A 244 -10.64 -5.76 7.71
N VAL A 245 -10.68 -4.44 7.78
CA VAL A 245 -11.21 -3.68 8.92
C VAL A 245 -12.36 -2.82 8.43
N ASP A 246 -13.49 -2.85 9.13
CA ASP A 246 -14.62 -1.99 8.80
C ASP A 246 -14.47 -0.57 9.36
N TYR A 247 -15.37 0.31 8.99
CA TYR A 247 -15.37 1.72 9.38
C TYR A 247 -15.63 1.96 10.89
N LEU A 248 -15.97 0.93 11.65
CA LEU A 248 -16.07 0.94 13.12
C LEU A 248 -14.82 0.35 13.79
N GLY A 249 -13.80 -0.03 13.01
CA GLY A 249 -12.57 -0.64 13.49
C GLY A 249 -12.70 -2.11 13.90
N ARG A 250 -13.77 -2.79 13.47
CA ARG A 250 -13.90 -4.23 13.67
C ARG A 250 -13.10 -4.96 12.60
N ILE A 251 -12.31 -5.94 13.01
CA ILE A 251 -11.65 -6.85 12.07
C ILE A 251 -12.71 -7.85 11.61
N ILE A 252 -13.06 -7.78 10.31
CA ILE A 252 -14.09 -8.64 9.71
C ILE A 252 -13.50 -9.82 8.94
N ALA A 253 -12.19 -9.80 8.65
CA ALA A 253 -11.41 -10.94 8.20
C ALA A 253 -9.95 -10.74 8.60
N LYS A 254 -9.25 -11.83 8.97
CA LYS A 254 -7.83 -11.80 9.36
C LYS A 254 -7.11 -13.07 8.93
N ALA A 255 -5.93 -12.92 8.37
CA ALA A 255 -5.05 -14.01 7.98
C ALA A 255 -4.05 -14.36 9.09
N ASP A 256 -3.62 -15.62 9.13
CA ASP A 256 -2.59 -16.08 10.05
C ASP A 256 -1.19 -15.62 9.65
N LYS A 257 -0.26 -15.66 10.62
CA LYS A 257 1.16 -15.38 10.38
C LYS A 257 1.83 -16.54 9.67
N GLY A 258 2.75 -16.21 8.75
CA GLY A 258 3.67 -17.19 8.14
C GLY A 258 3.06 -18.03 7.01
N HIS A 259 1.78 -17.90 6.70
CA HIS A 259 1.10 -18.70 5.70
C HIS A 259 0.61 -17.85 4.53
N ALA A 260 0.80 -18.37 3.31
CA ALA A 260 0.12 -17.82 2.14
C ALA A 260 -1.34 -18.28 2.19
N MET A 261 -2.28 -17.32 2.12
CA MET A 261 -3.72 -17.63 2.18
C MET A 261 -4.55 -16.48 1.60
N THR A 262 -5.78 -16.80 1.23
CA THR A 262 -6.76 -15.81 0.80
C THR A 262 -7.82 -15.65 1.88
N ILE A 263 -8.07 -14.40 2.26
CA ILE A 263 -9.17 -14.03 3.15
C ILE A 263 -10.13 -13.12 2.41
N GLY A 264 -11.39 -13.14 2.78
CA GLY A 264 -12.42 -12.29 2.18
C GLY A 264 -13.45 -11.84 3.18
N ALA A 265 -14.09 -10.72 2.87
CA ALA A 265 -15.22 -10.20 3.63
C ALA A 265 -16.15 -9.39 2.72
N THR A 266 -17.37 -9.22 3.16
CA THR A 266 -18.33 -8.33 2.54
C THR A 266 -18.01 -6.88 2.90
N ILE A 267 -17.94 -6.03 1.88
CA ILE A 267 -17.90 -4.57 1.99
C ILE A 267 -19.30 -4.05 1.67
N ASP A 268 -19.89 -3.32 2.59
CA ASP A 268 -21.18 -2.66 2.41
C ASP A 268 -20.99 -1.14 2.39
N VAL A 269 -20.85 -0.59 1.19
CA VAL A 269 -20.56 0.85 0.99
C VAL A 269 -21.81 1.68 1.29
N GLN A 270 -23.00 1.12 1.08
CA GLN A 270 -24.22 1.85 1.40
C GLN A 270 -24.42 1.98 2.91
N GLU A 271 -24.12 0.93 3.68
CA GLU A 271 -24.15 1.00 5.14
C GLU A 271 -23.15 2.04 5.68
N LEU A 272 -21.93 2.08 5.12
CA LEU A 272 -20.94 3.10 5.45
C LEU A 272 -21.46 4.52 5.20
N ARG A 273 -22.07 4.77 4.03
CA ARG A 273 -22.63 6.07 3.66
C ARG A 273 -23.76 6.49 4.59
N ASP A 274 -24.61 5.53 4.92
CA ASP A 274 -25.70 5.72 5.87
C ASP A 274 -25.15 6.06 7.26
N TYR A 275 -24.10 5.36 7.69
CA TYR A 275 -23.43 5.64 8.96
C TYR A 275 -22.83 7.05 8.97
N ARG A 276 -22.06 7.43 7.95
CA ARG A 276 -21.48 8.79 7.82
C ARG A 276 -22.56 9.88 7.87
N LYS A 277 -23.72 9.65 7.24
CA LYS A 277 -24.83 10.60 7.20
C LYS A 277 -25.60 10.68 8.52
N LYS A 278 -25.81 9.55 9.19
CA LYS A 278 -26.69 9.43 10.36
C LYS A 278 -25.94 9.60 11.70
N SER A 279 -24.64 9.35 11.74
CA SER A 279 -23.85 9.44 12.97
C SER A 279 -23.77 10.88 13.46
N LYS A 280 -24.28 11.13 14.65
CA LYS A 280 -24.26 12.46 15.29
C LYS A 280 -23.23 12.56 16.42
N LEU A 281 -22.87 11.45 17.04
CA LEU A 281 -22.04 11.44 18.24
C LEU A 281 -20.56 11.21 17.93
N HIS A 282 -20.24 10.42 16.93
CA HIS A 282 -18.86 10.03 16.58
C HIS A 282 -18.64 10.16 15.08
N ASN A 283 -18.88 11.34 14.52
CA ASN A 283 -18.59 11.63 13.13
C ASN A 283 -17.28 12.42 13.03
N MET A 284 -16.15 11.70 13.07
CA MET A 284 -14.82 12.29 13.08
C MET A 284 -14.55 13.16 11.84
N LEU A 285 -15.12 12.80 10.68
CA LEU A 285 -14.94 13.57 9.44
C LEU A 285 -15.66 14.93 9.49
N GLN A 286 -16.84 14.99 10.12
CA GLN A 286 -17.59 16.24 10.27
C GLN A 286 -17.15 17.09 11.45
N GLN A 287 -16.59 16.47 12.48
CA GLN A 287 -16.29 17.12 13.77
C GLN A 287 -14.86 17.62 13.87
N VAL A 288 -13.95 17.18 13.00
CA VAL A 288 -12.57 17.65 13.03
C VAL A 288 -12.47 19.15 12.69
N ARG A 289 -11.65 19.86 13.45
CA ARG A 289 -11.38 21.29 13.28
C ARG A 289 -10.06 21.48 12.55
N THR A 290 -10.07 21.25 11.24
CA THR A 290 -8.86 21.30 10.39
C THR A 290 -8.14 22.64 10.48
N GLU A 291 -8.89 23.72 10.65
CA GLU A 291 -8.39 25.09 10.81
C GLU A 291 -7.51 25.29 12.06
N CYS A 292 -7.57 24.38 13.03
CA CYS A 292 -6.75 24.44 14.24
C CYS A 292 -5.38 23.75 14.08
N TYR A 293 -5.16 23.01 13.00
CA TYR A 293 -3.96 22.18 12.80
C TYR A 293 -2.93 22.88 11.92
N THR A 294 -2.34 23.96 12.45
CA THR A 294 -1.40 24.82 11.70
C THR A 294 -0.11 24.09 11.29
N TYR A 295 0.29 23.01 12.00
CA TYR A 295 1.50 22.24 11.69
C TYR A 295 1.46 21.58 10.30
N LEU A 296 0.27 21.39 9.73
CA LEU A 296 0.12 20.84 8.36
C LEU A 296 0.69 21.80 7.30
N ASN A 297 0.67 23.11 7.58
CA ASN A 297 1.15 24.14 6.67
C ASN A 297 2.43 24.82 7.18
N GLU A 298 2.56 24.93 8.49
CA GLU A 298 3.66 25.62 9.16
C GLU A 298 4.24 24.72 10.27
N PRO A 299 5.12 23.76 9.93
CA PRO A 299 5.69 22.85 10.92
C PRO A 299 6.45 23.61 11.99
N MET A 300 6.02 23.45 13.22
CA MET A 300 6.59 24.16 14.38
C MET A 300 7.76 23.40 15.00
N TRP A 301 7.73 22.07 14.93
CA TRP A 301 8.79 21.20 15.42
C TRP A 301 8.70 19.80 14.76
N PRO A 302 9.83 19.22 14.36
CA PRO A 302 11.14 19.86 14.23
C PRO A 302 11.13 20.92 13.11
N LYS A 303 11.82 22.03 13.33
CA LYS A 303 11.89 23.13 12.35
C LYS A 303 12.47 22.73 11.00
N ASN A 304 13.36 21.75 11.02
CA ASN A 304 13.91 21.12 9.82
C ASN A 304 13.47 19.66 9.82
N LYS A 305 12.97 19.16 8.70
CA LYS A 305 12.67 17.72 8.59
C LYS A 305 13.98 16.94 8.80
N PRO A 306 14.19 16.25 9.93
CA PRO A 306 15.47 15.64 10.26
C PRO A 306 15.74 14.40 9.39
N LEU A 307 14.74 13.96 8.61
CA LEU A 307 14.70 12.69 7.91
C LEU A 307 15.73 12.53 6.79
N LEU A 308 16.48 13.57 6.44
CA LEU A 308 17.41 13.53 5.31
C LEU A 308 18.85 13.91 5.71
N ARG A 309 19.16 14.03 6.99
CA ARG A 309 20.52 14.28 7.42
C ARG A 309 21.27 12.96 7.57
N GLU A 310 22.41 12.87 6.90
CA GLU A 310 23.31 11.69 7.00
C GLU A 310 23.69 11.37 8.46
N GLU A 311 23.83 12.37 9.30
CA GLU A 311 24.18 12.28 10.70
C GLU A 311 23.13 11.56 11.56
N ASP A 312 21.84 11.68 11.20
CA ASP A 312 20.75 11.07 11.96
C ASP A 312 20.67 9.55 11.80
N TYR A 313 21.35 8.99 10.80
CA TYR A 313 21.36 7.56 10.48
C TYR A 313 22.71 6.88 10.75
N ALA A 314 23.68 7.62 11.29
CA ALA A 314 25.07 7.18 11.35
C ALA A 314 25.29 5.93 12.23
N GLU A 315 24.43 5.68 13.21
CA GLU A 315 24.65 4.65 14.21
C GLU A 315 24.04 3.28 13.85
N TRP A 316 23.02 3.21 12.98
CA TRP A 316 22.26 1.98 12.82
C TRP A 316 21.92 1.57 11.38
N ALA A 317 22.26 2.38 10.41
CA ALA A 317 22.07 2.03 9.02
C ALA A 317 23.25 2.45 8.14
N PRO A 318 23.69 1.61 7.18
CA PRO A 318 24.68 2.02 6.21
C PRO A 318 24.16 3.22 5.44
N LYS A 319 24.95 4.31 5.41
CA LYS A 319 24.59 5.55 4.70
C LYS A 319 24.36 5.26 3.22
N PRO A 320 23.17 5.50 2.68
CA PRO A 320 22.95 5.38 1.26
C PRO A 320 23.76 6.45 0.53
N LYS A 321 24.66 6.03 -0.39
CA LYS A 321 25.54 6.94 -1.15
C LYS A 321 24.82 7.94 -2.03
N PHE A 322 23.51 7.78 -2.24
CA PHE A 322 22.72 8.62 -3.16
C PHE A 322 22.08 9.84 -2.50
N TYR A 323 22.20 10.03 -1.19
CA TYR A 323 21.84 11.29 -0.53
C TYR A 323 22.99 12.32 -0.52
N LYS A 324 24.08 12.08 -1.25
CA LYS A 324 25.05 13.14 -1.54
C LYS A 324 24.44 14.09 -2.56
N LYS A 325 24.25 15.34 -2.15
CA LYS A 325 23.99 16.46 -3.03
C LYS A 325 25.09 16.59 -4.07
#